data_7d551b781830ab43023261cf0167b721
#
_entry.id   7d551b781830ab43023261cf0167b721
#
_cell.length_a   1.000
_cell.length_b   1.000
_cell.length_c   1.000
_cell.angle_alpha   90.00
_cell.angle_beta   90.00
_cell.angle_gamma   90.00
#
_symmetry.space_group_name_H-M   'P 1'
#
loop_
_entity.id
_entity.type
_entity.pdbx_description
1 polymer ?
#
loop_
_entity_poly.entity_id
_entity_poly.type
_entity_poly.pdbx_seq_one_letter_code
_entity_poly.pdbx_strand_id
1 'polypeptide(L)'
;MTTTVRNIMTKKLETIEDSASVQDAAKKMKDKGVSSLVVVDAGGIPQGFITERDLVTKICTNDTYTSTITNKQIMSVPLITIDPKSSPSTAVDRMLQYNVRHLLVINTDDNDKPVGIITPLDFARYEEFPNDEVGKDEIEKMLEY
;
A
#
# COMPACT_ATOMS: atom_id res chain seq x y z
N MET A 1 8.88 22.81 -12.34
CA MET A 1 8.91 22.08 -11.04
C MET A 1 8.72 20.59 -11.27
N THR A 2 9.49 19.79 -10.59
CA THR A 2 9.48 18.35 -10.77
C THR A 2 8.41 17.72 -9.89
N THR A 3 7.58 16.86 -10.46
CA THR A 3 6.58 16.08 -9.73
C THR A 3 7.28 15.04 -8.85
N THR A 4 6.82 14.91 -7.61
CA THR A 4 7.35 13.94 -6.66
C THR A 4 6.24 12.99 -6.19
N VAL A 5 6.64 11.92 -5.53
CA VAL A 5 5.70 10.96 -4.91
C VAL A 5 4.72 11.69 -4.00
N ARG A 6 5.16 12.69 -3.24
CA ARG A 6 4.28 13.50 -2.37
C ARG A 6 3.11 14.11 -3.13
N ASN A 7 3.32 14.51 -4.38
CA ASN A 7 2.29 15.18 -5.18
C ASN A 7 1.18 14.22 -5.63
N ILE A 8 1.48 12.94 -5.79
CA ILE A 8 0.55 11.97 -6.34
C ILE A 8 0.06 10.92 -5.34
N MET A 9 0.71 10.77 -4.18
CA MET A 9 0.33 9.77 -3.18
C MET A 9 -1.04 10.03 -2.58
N THR A 10 -1.66 8.99 -2.06
CA THR A 10 -2.86 9.07 -1.24
C THR A 10 -2.44 9.36 0.20
N LYS A 11 -2.94 10.47 0.75
CA LYS A 11 -2.62 10.89 2.13
C LYS A 11 -3.45 10.15 3.19
N LYS A 12 -4.57 9.57 2.79
CA LYS A 12 -5.43 8.81 3.70
C LYS A 12 -4.74 7.52 4.11
N LEU A 13 -4.25 7.46 5.33
CA LEU A 13 -3.52 6.33 5.87
C LEU A 13 -4.33 5.71 7.01
N GLU A 14 -4.79 4.49 6.80
CA GLU A 14 -5.51 3.71 7.81
C GLU A 14 -4.64 2.54 8.26
N THR A 15 -4.62 2.33 9.57
CA THR A 15 -3.80 1.28 10.19
C THR A 15 -4.66 0.25 10.89
N ILE A 16 -4.08 -0.90 11.16
CA ILE A 16 -4.67 -1.93 12.02
C ILE A 16 -3.56 -2.66 12.76
N GLU A 17 -3.85 -3.12 13.98
CA GLU A 17 -2.89 -3.87 14.77
C GLU A 17 -2.65 -5.27 14.18
N ASP A 18 -1.42 -5.73 14.26
CA ASP A 18 -1.02 -7.05 13.76
C ASP A 18 -1.69 -8.19 14.55
N SER A 19 -2.04 -7.94 15.81
CA SER A 19 -2.74 -8.90 16.67
C SER A 19 -4.26 -8.92 16.47
N ALA A 20 -4.81 -7.93 15.77
CA ALA A 20 -6.25 -7.91 15.49
C ALA A 20 -6.60 -8.96 14.43
N SER A 21 -7.88 -9.32 14.39
CA SER A 21 -8.36 -10.34 13.46
C SER A 21 -8.46 -9.80 12.02
N VAL A 22 -8.38 -10.72 11.09
CA VAL A 22 -8.62 -10.43 9.67
C VAL A 22 -10.06 -9.92 9.46
N GLN A 23 -11.01 -10.41 10.27
CA GLN A 23 -12.38 -9.92 10.24
C GLN A 23 -12.44 -8.42 10.57
N ASP A 24 -11.69 -7.99 11.60
CA ASP A 24 -11.62 -6.57 11.97
C ASP A 24 -11.00 -5.74 10.86
N ALA A 25 -9.98 -6.28 10.18
CA ALA A 25 -9.38 -5.61 9.02
C ALA A 25 -10.40 -5.42 7.89
N ALA A 26 -11.14 -6.48 7.56
CA ALA A 26 -12.17 -6.42 6.51
C ALA A 26 -13.26 -5.39 6.85
N LYS A 27 -13.72 -5.37 8.10
CA LYS A 27 -14.70 -4.38 8.58
C LYS A 27 -14.17 -2.97 8.46
N LYS A 28 -12.92 -2.74 8.84
CA LYS A 28 -12.29 -1.42 8.76
C LYS A 28 -12.15 -0.96 7.32
N MET A 29 -11.73 -1.84 6.41
CA MET A 29 -11.66 -1.52 4.99
C MET A 29 -13.02 -1.07 4.46
N LYS A 30 -14.07 -1.80 4.82
CA LYS A 30 -15.45 -1.47 4.43
C LYS A 30 -15.89 -0.11 5.01
N ASP A 31 -15.69 0.09 6.30
CA ASP A 31 -16.16 1.29 7.00
C ASP A 31 -15.40 2.54 6.54
N LYS A 32 -14.12 2.42 6.25
CA LYS A 32 -13.27 3.54 5.81
C LYS A 32 -13.24 3.70 4.28
N GLY A 33 -13.79 2.75 3.53
CA GLY A 33 -13.78 2.82 2.08
C GLY A 33 -12.38 2.73 1.50
N VAL A 34 -11.53 1.87 2.06
CA VAL A 34 -10.15 1.65 1.59
C VAL A 34 -9.94 0.19 1.22
N SER A 35 -9.01 -0.06 0.31
CA SER A 35 -8.68 -1.41 -0.18
C SER A 35 -7.46 -2.01 0.52
N SER A 36 -6.81 -1.26 1.39
CA SER A 36 -5.62 -1.70 2.11
C SER A 36 -5.50 -1.01 3.46
N LEU A 37 -4.83 -1.67 4.39
CA LEU A 37 -4.48 -1.13 5.70
C LEU A 37 -3.00 -1.36 5.94
N VAL A 38 -2.36 -0.42 6.64
CA VAL A 38 -1.00 -0.62 7.15
C VAL A 38 -1.12 -1.40 8.45
N VAL A 39 -0.46 -2.55 8.51
CA VAL A 39 -0.43 -3.38 9.71
C VAL A 39 0.70 -2.90 10.61
N VAL A 40 0.38 -2.57 11.85
CA VAL A 40 1.33 -2.05 12.84
C VAL A 40 1.45 -3.01 14.02
N ASP A 41 2.62 -3.00 14.66
CA ASP A 41 2.83 -3.77 15.89
C ASP A 41 2.28 -3.03 17.11
N ALA A 42 2.48 -3.60 18.32
CA ALA A 42 2.00 -3.02 19.57
C ALA A 42 2.58 -1.61 19.83
N GLY A 43 3.74 -1.31 19.29
CA GLY A 43 4.37 0.02 19.38
C GLY A 43 3.93 0.99 18.29
N GLY A 44 3.02 0.58 17.40
CA GLY A 44 2.59 1.41 16.29
C GLY A 44 3.54 1.41 15.11
N ILE A 45 4.52 0.52 15.09
CA ILE A 45 5.53 0.45 14.02
C ILE A 45 4.95 -0.34 12.84
N PRO A 46 4.96 0.22 11.61
CA PRO A 46 4.49 -0.49 10.43
C PRO A 46 5.28 -1.77 10.17
N GLN A 47 4.56 -2.86 9.89
CA GLN A 47 5.13 -4.19 9.64
C GLN A 47 4.87 -4.69 8.22
N GLY A 48 3.74 -4.33 7.64
CA GLY A 48 3.32 -4.80 6.33
C GLY A 48 2.00 -4.18 5.93
N PHE A 49 1.44 -4.69 4.85
CA PHE A 49 0.10 -4.31 4.37
C PHE A 49 -0.84 -5.50 4.45
N ILE A 50 -2.11 -5.22 4.72
CA ILE A 50 -3.19 -6.18 4.45
C ILE A 50 -4.11 -5.55 3.41
N THR A 51 -4.42 -6.29 2.34
CA THR A 51 -5.15 -5.80 1.19
C THR A 51 -6.37 -6.67 0.91
N GLU A 52 -7.30 -6.15 0.12
CA GLU A 52 -8.45 -6.94 -0.35
C GLU A 52 -7.97 -8.21 -1.07
N ARG A 53 -6.89 -8.13 -1.82
CA ARG A 53 -6.31 -9.29 -2.50
C ARG A 53 -5.84 -10.36 -1.51
N ASP A 54 -5.22 -9.96 -0.39
CA ASP A 54 -4.82 -10.89 0.67
C ASP A 54 -6.03 -11.64 1.22
N LEU A 55 -7.15 -10.95 1.42
CA LEU A 55 -8.38 -11.57 1.92
C LEU A 55 -8.91 -12.61 0.93
N VAL A 56 -8.93 -12.28 -0.35
CA VAL A 56 -9.39 -13.20 -1.39
C VAL A 56 -8.45 -14.40 -1.53
N THR A 57 -7.15 -14.15 -1.68
CA THR A 57 -6.18 -15.20 -2.04
C THR A 57 -5.76 -16.07 -0.87
N LYS A 58 -5.77 -15.54 0.35
CA LYS A 58 -5.26 -16.25 1.53
C LYS A 58 -6.36 -16.74 2.47
N ILE A 59 -7.51 -16.07 2.47
CA ILE A 59 -8.62 -16.40 3.38
C ILE A 59 -9.75 -17.09 2.64
N CYS A 60 -10.33 -16.44 1.63
CA CYS A 60 -11.50 -16.97 0.92
C CYS A 60 -11.20 -18.28 0.19
N THR A 61 -10.03 -18.40 -0.44
CA THR A 61 -9.63 -19.61 -1.15
C THR A 61 -9.40 -20.81 -0.24
N ASN A 62 -9.13 -20.57 1.04
CA ASN A 62 -8.83 -21.62 2.04
C ASN A 62 -9.99 -21.89 2.98
N ASP A 63 -11.13 -21.23 2.78
CA ASP A 63 -12.34 -21.38 3.62
C ASP A 63 -12.03 -21.25 5.11
N THR A 64 -11.26 -20.22 5.48
CA THR A 64 -10.77 -20.02 6.83
C THR A 64 -11.66 -19.02 7.59
N TYR A 65 -11.86 -19.26 8.88
CA TYR A 65 -12.61 -18.34 9.74
C TYR A 65 -11.83 -17.04 9.96
N THR A 66 -12.41 -15.93 9.52
CA THR A 66 -11.78 -14.61 9.59
C THR A 66 -11.58 -14.10 11.02
N SER A 67 -12.41 -14.58 11.96
CA SER A 67 -12.34 -14.16 13.37
C SER A 67 -11.19 -14.78 14.15
N THR A 68 -10.59 -15.86 13.66
CA THR A 68 -9.52 -16.60 14.34
C THR A 68 -8.12 -16.40 13.78
N ILE A 69 -8.03 -15.72 12.61
CA ILE A 69 -6.76 -15.43 11.94
C ILE A 69 -6.37 -13.99 12.24
N THR A 70 -5.10 -13.79 12.63
CA THR A 70 -4.56 -12.45 12.88
C THR A 70 -4.03 -11.82 11.61
N ASN A 71 -3.98 -10.49 11.59
CA ASN A 71 -3.41 -9.75 10.48
C ASN A 71 -1.93 -10.10 10.26
N LYS A 72 -1.19 -10.36 11.34
CA LYS A 72 0.21 -10.77 11.27
C LYS A 72 0.40 -12.04 10.43
N GLN A 73 -0.54 -12.97 10.52
CA GLN A 73 -0.44 -14.27 9.83
C GLN A 73 -0.57 -14.16 8.32
N ILE A 74 -1.31 -13.14 7.83
CA ILE A 74 -1.62 -13.03 6.40
C ILE A 74 -1.12 -11.76 5.72
N MET A 75 -0.65 -10.77 6.49
CA MET A 75 -0.16 -9.52 5.90
C MET A 75 0.93 -9.78 4.85
N SER A 76 0.97 -8.94 3.84
CA SER A 76 2.02 -8.98 2.83
C SER A 76 3.29 -8.35 3.37
N VAL A 77 4.39 -9.09 3.27
CA VAL A 77 5.73 -8.66 3.68
C VAL A 77 6.72 -9.03 2.56
N PRO A 78 7.87 -8.35 2.46
CA PRO A 78 8.31 -7.23 3.27
C PRO A 78 7.53 -5.95 2.99
N LEU A 79 7.53 -5.02 3.94
CA LEU A 79 6.99 -3.69 3.75
C LEU A 79 7.98 -2.88 2.92
N ILE A 80 7.57 -2.48 1.72
CA ILE A 80 8.41 -1.64 0.85
C ILE A 80 8.02 -0.19 1.04
N THR A 81 9.03 0.65 1.28
CA THR A 81 8.85 2.07 1.55
C THR A 81 9.46 2.93 0.46
N ILE A 82 9.09 4.20 0.44
CA ILE A 82 9.65 5.19 -0.47
C ILE A 82 9.63 6.57 0.18
N ASP A 83 10.60 7.40 -0.15
CA ASP A 83 10.65 8.77 0.34
C ASP A 83 9.69 9.67 -0.46
N PRO A 84 8.98 10.62 0.18
CA PRO A 84 8.05 11.51 -0.52
C PRO A 84 8.71 12.42 -1.56
N LYS A 85 10.01 12.63 -1.47
CA LYS A 85 10.79 13.42 -2.43
C LYS A 85 11.19 12.63 -3.67
N SER A 86 10.99 11.31 -3.67
CA SER A 86 11.33 10.43 -4.80
C SER A 86 10.51 10.79 -6.03
N SER A 87 11.05 10.48 -7.20
CA SER A 87 10.33 10.65 -8.46
C SER A 87 9.25 9.58 -8.62
N PRO A 88 8.20 9.86 -9.39
CA PRO A 88 7.20 8.85 -9.73
C PRO A 88 7.80 7.61 -10.42
N SER A 89 8.80 7.79 -11.27
CA SER A 89 9.48 6.66 -11.93
C SER A 89 10.19 5.75 -10.94
N THR A 90 10.77 6.30 -9.87
CA THR A 90 11.36 5.50 -8.80
C THR A 90 10.30 4.62 -8.11
N ALA A 91 9.10 5.15 -7.88
CA ALA A 91 8.01 4.39 -7.30
C ALA A 91 7.59 3.22 -8.21
N VAL A 92 7.46 3.47 -9.51
CA VAL A 92 7.14 2.43 -10.50
C VAL A 92 8.22 1.34 -10.50
N ASP A 93 9.47 1.73 -10.54
CA ASP A 93 10.60 0.79 -10.54
C ASP A 93 10.59 -0.11 -9.31
N ARG A 94 10.30 0.45 -8.12
CA ARG A 94 10.19 -0.34 -6.89
C ARG A 94 9.03 -1.32 -6.93
N MET A 95 7.87 -0.88 -7.41
CA MET A 95 6.70 -1.75 -7.54
C MET A 95 7.01 -2.94 -8.46
N LEU A 96 7.68 -2.69 -9.58
CA LEU A 96 8.06 -3.73 -10.52
C LEU A 96 9.17 -4.63 -9.96
N GLN A 97 10.18 -4.05 -9.34
CA GLN A 97 11.31 -4.79 -8.77
C GLN A 97 10.87 -5.77 -7.68
N TYR A 98 10.00 -5.34 -6.78
CA TYR A 98 9.54 -6.14 -5.66
C TYR A 98 8.20 -6.83 -5.90
N ASN A 99 7.62 -6.64 -7.09
CA ASN A 99 6.30 -7.20 -7.46
C ASN A 99 5.22 -6.85 -6.42
N VAL A 100 5.18 -5.59 -6.04
CA VAL A 100 4.19 -5.05 -5.10
C VAL A 100 3.43 -3.90 -5.73
N ARG A 101 2.21 -3.65 -5.25
CA ARG A 101 1.34 -2.56 -5.70
C ARG A 101 1.07 -1.51 -4.63
N HIS A 102 1.69 -1.65 -3.48
CA HIS A 102 1.56 -0.71 -2.37
C HIS A 102 2.93 -0.36 -1.85
N LEU A 103 3.25 0.93 -1.82
CA LEU A 103 4.45 1.43 -1.16
C LEU A 103 4.01 2.35 -0.03
N LEU A 104 4.61 2.18 1.14
CA LEU A 104 4.42 3.10 2.24
C LEU A 104 5.34 4.30 2.05
N VAL A 105 4.76 5.50 1.98
CA VAL A 105 5.56 6.72 1.88
C VAL A 105 5.94 7.15 3.28
N ILE A 106 7.22 7.17 3.56
CA ILE A 106 7.76 7.55 4.87
C ILE A 106 8.67 8.76 4.73
N ASN A 107 8.58 9.68 5.68
CA ASN A 107 9.43 10.85 5.72
C ASN A 107 10.68 10.54 6.55
N THR A 108 11.80 10.28 5.87
CA THR A 108 13.08 9.96 6.51
C THR A 108 13.66 11.16 7.31
N ASP A 109 13.26 12.37 6.97
CA ASP A 109 13.68 13.58 7.69
C ASP A 109 12.88 13.79 8.99
N ASP A 110 11.83 13.02 9.22
CA ASP A 110 10.95 13.13 10.39
C ASP A 110 10.72 11.74 11.01
N ASN A 111 11.80 11.10 11.46
CA ASN A 111 11.81 9.82 12.16
C ASN A 111 11.05 8.71 11.43
N ASP A 112 11.18 8.65 10.10
CA ASP A 112 10.52 7.64 9.25
C ASP A 112 8.99 7.64 9.42
N LYS A 113 8.41 8.82 9.66
CA LYS A 113 6.97 8.97 9.85
C LYS A 113 6.20 8.60 8.57
N PRO A 114 5.24 7.69 8.64
CA PRO A 114 4.36 7.41 7.51
C PRO A 114 3.52 8.64 7.15
N VAL A 115 3.52 9.01 5.88
CA VAL A 115 2.80 10.20 5.38
C VAL A 115 1.78 9.89 4.30
N GLY A 116 1.80 8.68 3.76
CA GLY A 116 0.84 8.26 2.74
C GLY A 116 1.14 6.89 2.16
N ILE A 117 0.37 6.54 1.17
CA ILE A 117 0.51 5.30 0.39
C ILE A 117 0.50 5.69 -1.08
N ILE A 118 1.33 5.01 -1.88
CA ILE A 118 1.29 5.15 -3.33
C ILE A 118 0.99 3.80 -3.98
N THR A 119 0.04 3.82 -4.91
CA THR A 119 -0.42 2.64 -5.66
C THR A 119 -0.47 2.97 -7.15
N PRO A 120 -0.59 1.97 -8.04
CA PRO A 120 -0.77 2.24 -9.48
C PRO A 120 -1.95 3.15 -9.79
N LEU A 121 -3.04 3.08 -9.01
CA LEU A 121 -4.21 3.92 -9.22
C LEU A 121 -3.91 5.41 -9.02
N ASP A 122 -2.98 5.75 -8.14
CA ASP A 122 -2.57 7.14 -7.91
C ASP A 122 -1.97 7.76 -9.17
N PHE A 123 -1.22 6.99 -9.96
CA PHE A 123 -0.70 7.45 -11.25
C PHE A 123 -1.83 7.71 -12.25
N ALA A 124 -2.81 6.83 -12.30
CA ALA A 124 -3.95 6.98 -13.20
C ALA A 124 -4.83 8.20 -12.85
N ARG A 125 -4.89 8.58 -11.58
CA ARG A 125 -5.66 9.74 -11.10
C ARG A 125 -4.95 11.06 -11.31
N TYR A 126 -3.64 11.05 -11.52
CA TYR A 126 -2.86 12.27 -11.64
C TYR A 126 -2.81 12.72 -13.11
N GLU A 127 -3.71 13.65 -13.48
CA GLU A 127 -3.89 14.09 -14.88
C GLU A 127 -2.71 14.89 -15.45
N GLU A 128 -1.95 15.55 -14.59
CA GLU A 128 -0.79 16.36 -15.00
C GLU A 128 0.52 15.57 -15.03
N PHE A 129 0.43 14.25 -15.01
CA PHE A 129 1.61 13.41 -15.02
C PHE A 129 2.36 13.54 -16.34
N PRO A 130 3.63 14.01 -16.33
CA PRO A 130 4.40 14.14 -17.58
C PRO A 130 4.58 12.77 -18.24
N ASN A 131 4.24 12.69 -19.52
CA ASN A 131 4.32 11.45 -20.29
C ASN A 131 5.75 10.85 -20.34
N ASP A 132 6.75 11.63 -19.95
CA ASP A 132 8.16 11.27 -20.05
C ASP A 132 8.69 10.56 -18.78
N GLU A 133 7.97 10.61 -17.66
CA GLU A 133 8.46 10.07 -16.39
C GLU A 133 8.07 8.61 -16.17
N VAL A 134 6.92 8.19 -16.69
CA VAL A 134 6.46 6.78 -16.61
C VAL A 134 5.74 6.45 -17.91
N GLY A 135 6.16 5.40 -18.57
CA GLY A 135 5.50 4.92 -19.79
C GLY A 135 4.09 4.41 -19.50
N LYS A 136 3.16 4.67 -20.44
CA LYS A 136 1.79 4.16 -20.33
C LYS A 136 1.75 2.64 -20.19
N ASP A 137 2.63 1.94 -20.90
CA ASP A 137 2.71 0.48 -20.89
C ASP A 137 3.10 -0.03 -19.50
N GLU A 138 3.95 0.69 -18.78
CA GLU A 138 4.35 0.32 -17.42
C GLU A 138 3.20 0.50 -16.43
N ILE A 139 2.41 1.58 -16.57
CA ILE A 139 1.22 1.80 -15.75
C ILE A 139 0.17 0.72 -16.04
N GLU A 140 -0.07 0.40 -17.30
CA GLU A 140 -1.01 -0.65 -17.68
C GLU A 140 -0.63 -2.00 -17.07
N LYS A 141 0.65 -2.37 -17.12
CA LYS A 141 1.13 -3.61 -16.49
C LYS A 141 0.88 -3.65 -14.98
N MET A 142 1.01 -2.49 -14.31
CA MET A 142 0.74 -2.42 -12.87
C MET A 142 -0.74 -2.52 -12.53
N LEU A 143 -1.64 -2.13 -13.45
CA LEU A 143 -3.09 -2.20 -13.25
C LEU A 143 -3.66 -3.59 -13.56
N GLU A 144 -2.92 -4.43 -14.26
CA GLU A 144 -3.30 -5.83 -14.50
C GLU A 144 -3.07 -6.66 -13.23
N TYR A 145 -4.06 -7.47 -12.90
CA TYR A 145 -3.97 -8.43 -11.81
C TYR A 145 -3.64 -9.82 -12.32
#